data_3d855c82060c0619e390d426458395bd
#
_entry.id   3d855c82060c0619e390d426458395bd
#
_cell.length_a   1.000
_cell.length_b   1.000
_cell.length_c   1.000
_cell.angle_alpha   90.00
_cell.angle_beta   90.00
_cell.angle_gamma   90.00
#
_symmetry.space_group_name_H-M   'P 1'
#
loop_
_entity.id
_entity.type
_entity.pdbx_description
1 polymer ?
#
loop_
_entity_poly.entity_id
_entity_poly.type
_entity_poly.pdbx_seq_one_letter_code
_entity_poly.pdbx_strand_id
1 'polypeptide(L)'
;MNAIDSLAQAGTVTWLDDLSRDRIETGNLADIIATKSVVGVTTNPAIFAAAMSHGTAYDTQIAELKAAGTSADHAVYAMSIADVQAACDLFADIYAASGGKDGRVSIEVDPRISEDTDATLAQAKELWRTVNRPNVMIKIPATPGSLPAVTAALAEGISVNVTLIFSVVRYREVINAFIDGINQAKANGKDVSTIHSVASFFVSRLDTEVDKRLAAIGTEEALALQGKAGVANTRLAYAAFLEHLADGTKLPAGANVQRPLWASTGVKNPDYSPTLYVTELAGPNTVNTMPEATIDAVLAADNVHGDALTGTKAESEATMAALTAIGIDFDDVFETLEREGVEKFVAAWQDLLDSMNARLA
;
A
#
# COMPACT_ATOMS: atom_id res chain seq x y z
N MET A 1 8.15 0.28 25.83
CA MET A 1 7.29 -0.37 24.82
C MET A 1 6.13 0.57 24.61
N ASN A 2 5.94 1.03 23.39
CA ASN A 2 4.83 1.91 23.02
C ASN A 2 3.74 1.11 22.29
N ALA A 3 2.62 1.75 21.91
CA ALA A 3 1.51 1.07 21.24
C ALA A 3 1.89 0.47 19.87
N ILE A 4 2.84 1.08 19.15
CA ILE A 4 3.34 0.55 17.87
C ILE A 4 4.20 -0.71 18.11
N ASP A 5 4.97 -0.76 19.20
CA ASP A 5 5.68 -1.98 19.60
C ASP A 5 4.68 -3.10 19.94
N SER A 6 3.58 -2.76 20.62
CA SER A 6 2.51 -3.72 20.92
C SER A 6 1.83 -4.25 19.65
N LEU A 7 1.65 -3.38 18.65
CA LEU A 7 1.14 -3.76 17.33
C LEU A 7 2.09 -4.74 16.63
N ALA A 8 3.40 -4.47 16.68
CA ALA A 8 4.42 -5.37 16.12
C ALA A 8 4.45 -6.73 16.83
N GLN A 9 4.22 -6.76 18.15
CA GLN A 9 4.10 -8.01 18.91
C GLN A 9 2.84 -8.80 18.55
N ALA A 10 1.74 -8.13 18.20
CA ALA A 10 0.56 -8.77 17.65
C ALA A 10 0.80 -9.34 16.23
N GLY A 11 1.90 -8.95 15.59
CA GLY A 11 2.34 -9.43 14.28
C GLY A 11 2.10 -8.48 13.12
N THR A 12 1.64 -7.24 13.40
CA THR A 12 1.46 -6.18 12.41
C THR A 12 2.57 -5.15 12.53
N VAL A 13 3.38 -5.00 11.50
CA VAL A 13 4.41 -3.95 11.45
C VAL A 13 3.86 -2.66 10.86
N THR A 14 4.41 -1.53 11.29
CA THR A 14 3.97 -0.20 10.85
C THR A 14 4.88 0.35 9.78
N TRP A 15 4.30 0.73 8.64
CA TRP A 15 4.93 1.54 7.61
C TRP A 15 4.30 2.94 7.60
N LEU A 16 5.09 3.94 7.21
CA LEU A 16 4.62 5.32 7.03
C LEU A 16 4.07 5.49 5.62
N ASP A 17 2.84 6.00 5.49
CA ASP A 17 2.24 6.35 4.19
C ASP A 17 2.50 7.83 3.87
N ASP A 18 3.76 8.20 3.76
CA ASP A 18 4.23 9.54 3.43
C ASP A 18 5.73 9.53 3.10
N LEU A 19 6.15 10.39 2.18
CA LEU A 19 7.55 10.66 1.87
C LEU A 19 7.69 12.03 1.23
N SER A 20 8.67 12.79 1.69
CA SER A 20 9.08 14.05 1.05
C SER A 20 10.56 14.31 1.29
N ARG A 21 11.15 15.13 0.45
CA ARG A 21 12.53 15.57 0.64
C ARG A 21 12.71 16.31 1.97
N ASP A 22 11.75 17.15 2.36
CA ASP A 22 11.76 17.81 3.65
C ASP A 22 11.90 16.84 4.81
N ARG A 23 11.16 15.73 4.81
CA ARG A 23 11.26 14.70 5.85
C ARG A 23 12.65 14.06 5.92
N ILE A 24 13.30 13.91 4.76
CA ILE A 24 14.64 13.31 4.65
C ILE A 24 15.70 14.32 5.12
N GLU A 25 15.71 15.52 4.56
CA GLU A 25 16.75 16.53 4.79
C GLU A 25 16.71 17.15 6.18
N THR A 26 15.52 17.30 6.78
CA THR A 26 15.37 17.79 8.16
C THR A 26 15.68 16.73 9.22
N GLY A 27 15.84 15.47 8.84
CA GLY A 27 16.01 14.35 9.76
C GLY A 27 14.69 13.83 10.34
N ASN A 28 13.54 14.39 9.98
CA ASN A 28 12.23 13.97 10.49
C ASN A 28 11.94 12.47 10.22
N LEU A 29 12.29 11.97 9.03
CA LEU A 29 12.09 10.54 8.72
C LEU A 29 12.96 9.65 9.63
N ALA A 30 14.21 10.04 9.86
CA ALA A 30 15.10 9.30 10.77
C ALA A 30 14.57 9.32 12.21
N ASP A 31 14.03 10.44 12.67
CA ASP A 31 13.40 10.56 13.99
C ASP A 31 12.16 9.67 14.11
N ILE A 32 11.30 9.62 13.10
CA ILE A 32 10.12 8.74 13.06
C ILE A 32 10.53 7.26 13.12
N ILE A 33 11.55 6.87 12.37
CA ILE A 33 12.12 5.51 12.42
C ILE A 33 12.58 5.18 13.84
N ALA A 34 13.33 6.07 14.47
CA ALA A 34 13.92 5.84 15.77
C ALA A 34 12.92 5.88 16.93
N THR A 35 11.87 6.71 16.83
CA THR A 35 10.97 6.99 17.98
C THR A 35 9.59 6.39 17.87
N LYS A 36 9.12 6.08 16.65
CA LYS A 36 7.76 5.58 16.39
C LYS A 36 7.75 4.14 15.84
N SER A 37 8.89 3.43 15.86
CA SER A 37 9.02 2.02 15.44
C SER A 37 8.49 1.76 14.01
N VAL A 38 8.64 2.74 13.11
CA VAL A 38 8.28 2.63 11.69
C VAL A 38 9.37 1.85 10.96
N VAL A 39 8.97 0.83 10.21
CA VAL A 39 9.90 -0.11 9.55
C VAL A 39 9.77 -0.16 8.03
N GLY A 40 9.11 0.80 7.42
CA GLY A 40 8.99 0.94 5.97
C GLY A 40 8.19 2.17 5.55
N VAL A 41 8.13 2.42 4.25
CA VAL A 41 7.42 3.57 3.65
C VAL A 41 6.66 3.14 2.43
N THR A 42 5.42 3.63 2.30
CA THR A 42 4.66 3.62 1.05
C THR A 42 4.53 5.02 0.48
N THR A 43 4.54 5.12 -0.83
CA THR A 43 4.27 6.35 -1.57
C THR A 43 3.11 6.15 -2.56
N ASN A 44 2.57 7.22 -3.07
CA ASN A 44 1.59 7.24 -4.13
C ASN A 44 1.62 8.61 -4.85
N PRO A 45 0.92 8.78 -6.00
CA PRO A 45 0.92 10.05 -6.72
C PRO A 45 0.52 11.26 -5.90
N ALA A 46 -0.46 11.12 -4.99
CA ALA A 46 -0.92 12.24 -4.17
C ALA A 46 0.12 12.67 -3.12
N ILE A 47 0.90 11.73 -2.58
CA ILE A 47 2.00 12.02 -1.65
C ILE A 47 3.06 12.85 -2.36
N PHE A 48 3.51 12.43 -3.54
CA PHE A 48 4.50 13.19 -4.30
C PHE A 48 3.94 14.54 -4.80
N ALA A 49 2.66 14.59 -5.20
CA ALA A 49 2.02 15.85 -5.55
C ALA A 49 2.04 16.84 -4.38
N ALA A 50 1.68 16.40 -3.18
CA ALA A 50 1.74 17.24 -1.99
C ALA A 50 3.18 17.65 -1.64
N ALA A 51 4.14 16.71 -1.70
CA ALA A 51 5.54 16.98 -1.38
C ALA A 51 6.19 17.99 -2.33
N MET A 52 5.97 17.85 -3.64
CA MET A 52 6.62 18.67 -4.67
C MET A 52 5.92 20.01 -4.93
N SER A 53 4.67 20.17 -4.49
CA SER A 53 3.89 21.39 -4.70
C SER A 53 4.15 22.47 -3.64
N HIS A 54 4.80 22.13 -2.53
CA HIS A 54 4.99 23.03 -1.41
C HIS A 54 6.48 23.11 -1.00
N GLY A 55 6.88 24.26 -0.45
CA GLY A 55 8.22 24.47 0.04
C GLY A 55 9.28 24.64 -1.06
N THR A 56 10.54 24.66 -0.65
CA THR A 56 11.72 24.94 -1.49
C THR A 56 12.69 23.77 -1.62
N ALA A 57 12.41 22.64 -1.00
CA ALA A 57 13.33 21.48 -0.95
C ALA A 57 13.67 20.90 -2.34
N TYR A 58 12.81 21.11 -3.32
CA TYR A 58 13.02 20.66 -4.69
C TYR A 58 13.55 21.72 -5.64
N ASP A 59 13.65 22.98 -5.23
CA ASP A 59 13.97 24.13 -6.13
C ASP A 59 15.29 23.95 -6.87
N THR A 60 16.34 23.51 -6.18
CA THR A 60 17.66 23.30 -6.78
C THR A 60 17.61 22.25 -7.89
N GLN A 61 17.02 21.10 -7.61
CA GLN A 61 16.91 20.01 -8.59
C GLN A 61 16.00 20.41 -9.76
N ILE A 62 14.91 21.14 -9.51
CA ILE A 62 14.01 21.63 -10.56
C ILE A 62 14.77 22.63 -11.46
N ALA A 63 15.58 23.51 -10.91
CA ALA A 63 16.40 24.43 -11.70
C ALA A 63 17.41 23.69 -12.61
N GLU A 64 18.03 22.63 -12.11
CA GLU A 64 18.93 21.77 -12.89
C GLU A 64 18.18 21.04 -14.01
N LEU A 65 17.03 20.45 -13.70
CA LEU A 65 16.19 19.74 -14.68
C LEU A 65 15.64 20.69 -15.75
N LYS A 66 15.25 21.91 -15.37
CA LYS A 66 14.87 22.99 -16.29
C LYS A 66 16.02 23.35 -17.24
N ALA A 67 17.21 23.58 -16.71
CA ALA A 67 18.39 23.90 -17.51
C ALA A 67 18.76 22.76 -18.49
N ALA A 68 18.46 21.52 -18.13
CA ALA A 68 18.65 20.33 -18.98
C ALA A 68 17.52 20.12 -20.03
N GLY A 69 16.47 20.93 -19.98
CA GLY A 69 15.31 20.76 -20.89
C GLY A 69 14.50 19.50 -20.64
N THR A 70 14.45 19.03 -19.39
CA THR A 70 13.78 17.78 -18.99
C THR A 70 12.27 17.96 -19.03
N SER A 71 11.54 16.95 -19.53
CA SER A 71 10.05 16.94 -19.48
C SER A 71 9.53 16.79 -18.05
N ALA A 72 8.30 17.23 -17.80
CA ALA A 72 7.67 17.12 -16.48
C ALA A 72 7.63 15.67 -15.97
N ASP A 73 7.26 14.70 -16.80
CA ASP A 73 7.25 13.28 -16.44
C ASP A 73 8.63 12.80 -15.96
N HIS A 74 9.67 13.08 -16.72
CA HIS A 74 11.04 12.72 -16.34
C HIS A 74 11.52 13.47 -15.09
N ALA A 75 11.14 14.73 -14.94
CA ALA A 75 11.51 15.53 -13.76
C ALA A 75 10.86 14.98 -12.48
N VAL A 76 9.57 14.66 -12.52
CA VAL A 76 8.85 14.04 -11.39
C VAL A 76 9.50 12.73 -11.01
N TYR A 77 9.78 11.83 -11.95
CA TYR A 77 10.44 10.56 -11.64
C TYR A 77 11.87 10.76 -11.15
N ALA A 78 12.64 11.68 -11.71
CA ALA A 78 14.00 11.96 -11.23
C ALA A 78 14.01 12.40 -9.76
N MET A 79 13.06 13.24 -9.34
CA MET A 79 12.93 13.67 -7.96
C MET A 79 12.40 12.56 -7.05
N SER A 80 11.36 11.84 -7.48
CA SER A 80 10.80 10.71 -6.72
C SER A 80 11.82 9.60 -6.49
N ILE A 81 12.61 9.28 -7.52
CA ILE A 81 13.69 8.27 -7.44
C ILE A 81 14.76 8.71 -6.44
N ALA A 82 15.18 9.98 -6.47
CA ALA A 82 16.17 10.50 -5.53
C ALA A 82 15.67 10.41 -4.06
N ASP A 83 14.41 10.77 -3.81
CA ASP A 83 13.82 10.66 -2.48
C ASP A 83 13.68 9.21 -2.02
N VAL A 84 13.25 8.31 -2.91
CA VAL A 84 13.15 6.88 -2.62
C VAL A 84 14.53 6.26 -2.36
N GLN A 85 15.56 6.62 -3.10
CA GLN A 85 16.93 6.18 -2.84
C GLN A 85 17.39 6.61 -1.45
N ALA A 86 17.22 7.88 -1.09
CA ALA A 86 17.59 8.41 0.22
C ALA A 86 16.79 7.74 1.35
N ALA A 87 15.49 7.52 1.16
CA ALA A 87 14.67 6.78 2.13
C ALA A 87 15.14 5.31 2.25
N CYS A 88 15.44 4.63 1.14
CA CYS A 88 16.00 3.28 1.16
C CYS A 88 17.29 3.21 1.98
N ASP A 89 18.16 4.21 1.85
CA ASP A 89 19.42 4.27 2.58
C ASP A 89 19.18 4.46 4.10
N LEU A 90 18.18 5.25 4.51
CA LEU A 90 17.77 5.38 5.92
C LEU A 90 17.21 4.10 6.53
N PHE A 91 16.57 3.25 5.73
CA PHE A 91 16.02 1.98 6.17
C PHE A 91 16.98 0.78 6.02
N ALA A 92 18.21 0.99 5.58
CA ALA A 92 19.15 -0.10 5.24
C ALA A 92 19.42 -1.05 6.42
N ASP A 93 19.58 -0.52 7.64
CA ASP A 93 19.85 -1.33 8.83
C ASP A 93 18.63 -2.19 9.21
N ILE A 94 17.42 -1.65 9.11
CA ILE A 94 16.18 -2.41 9.35
C ILE A 94 16.01 -3.51 8.30
N TYR A 95 16.30 -3.20 7.05
CA TYR A 95 16.29 -4.18 5.96
C TYR A 95 17.25 -5.33 6.24
N ALA A 96 18.48 -5.03 6.61
CA ALA A 96 19.48 -6.05 6.92
C ALA A 96 19.09 -6.88 8.15
N ALA A 97 18.65 -6.24 9.23
CA ALA A 97 18.26 -6.91 10.47
C ALA A 97 17.02 -7.81 10.32
N SER A 98 16.09 -7.45 9.42
CA SER A 98 14.88 -8.23 9.15
C SER A 98 15.06 -9.35 8.12
N GLY A 99 16.25 -9.53 7.57
CA GLY A 99 16.49 -10.45 6.46
C GLY A 99 15.74 -10.03 5.19
N GLY A 100 15.57 -8.73 4.98
CA GLY A 100 14.91 -8.16 3.82
C GLY A 100 13.38 -8.09 3.91
N LYS A 101 12.78 -8.53 4.99
CA LYS A 101 11.33 -8.54 5.19
C LYS A 101 10.76 -7.12 5.37
N ASP A 102 11.44 -6.28 6.13
CA ASP A 102 11.10 -4.90 6.42
C ASP A 102 12.20 -3.93 5.97
N GLY A 103 12.12 -2.66 6.30
CA GLY A 103 13.01 -1.64 5.78
C GLY A 103 12.72 -1.29 4.31
N ARG A 104 11.50 -1.55 3.85
CA ARG A 104 11.07 -1.41 2.46
C ARG A 104 10.54 -0.02 2.14
N VAL A 105 10.84 0.46 0.95
CA VAL A 105 10.32 1.73 0.40
C VAL A 105 9.71 1.44 -0.96
N SER A 106 8.45 1.88 -1.16
CA SER A 106 7.74 1.66 -2.43
C SER A 106 7.79 2.89 -3.32
N ILE A 107 7.95 2.68 -4.64
CA ILE A 107 7.74 3.66 -5.71
C ILE A 107 6.76 3.09 -6.73
N GLU A 108 5.79 3.89 -7.17
CA GLU A 108 4.69 3.44 -8.01
C GLU A 108 4.96 3.71 -9.50
N VAL A 109 4.53 2.79 -10.36
CA VAL A 109 4.46 3.01 -11.80
C VAL A 109 3.44 4.09 -12.14
N ASP A 110 3.52 4.66 -13.32
CA ASP A 110 2.58 5.67 -13.81
C ASP A 110 1.14 5.12 -13.81
N PRO A 111 0.21 5.74 -13.10
CA PRO A 111 -1.16 5.23 -13.04
C PRO A 111 -1.90 5.27 -14.38
N ARG A 112 -1.44 6.08 -15.34
CA ARG A 112 -2.04 6.19 -16.67
C ARG A 112 -1.86 4.94 -17.54
N ILE A 113 -0.87 4.10 -17.22
CA ILE A 113 -0.58 2.85 -17.95
C ILE A 113 -1.11 1.60 -17.25
N SER A 114 -1.95 1.76 -16.23
CA SER A 114 -2.42 0.65 -15.38
C SER A 114 -3.21 -0.46 -16.11
N GLU A 115 -3.70 -0.21 -17.32
CA GLU A 115 -4.36 -1.23 -18.15
C GLU A 115 -3.46 -1.76 -19.30
N ASP A 116 -2.21 -1.27 -19.39
CA ASP A 116 -1.23 -1.72 -20.38
C ASP A 116 -0.14 -2.58 -19.68
N THR A 117 -0.23 -3.88 -19.89
CA THR A 117 0.69 -4.87 -19.30
C THR A 117 2.15 -4.61 -19.66
N ASP A 118 2.42 -4.36 -20.95
CA ASP A 118 3.79 -4.22 -21.47
C ASP A 118 4.42 -2.92 -20.99
N ALA A 119 3.68 -1.82 -21.02
CA ALA A 119 4.14 -0.52 -20.52
C ALA A 119 4.39 -0.56 -19.02
N THR A 120 3.50 -1.17 -18.24
CA THR A 120 3.64 -1.35 -16.79
C THR A 120 4.88 -2.17 -16.45
N LEU A 121 5.11 -3.29 -17.13
CA LEU A 121 6.30 -4.12 -16.92
C LEU A 121 7.58 -3.37 -17.30
N ALA A 122 7.59 -2.69 -18.43
CA ALA A 122 8.75 -1.93 -18.89
C ALA A 122 9.16 -0.86 -17.87
N GLN A 123 8.20 -0.10 -17.37
CA GLN A 123 8.46 0.92 -16.37
C GLN A 123 8.83 0.34 -15.00
N ALA A 124 8.23 -0.76 -14.59
CA ALA A 124 8.62 -1.46 -13.37
C ALA A 124 10.10 -1.89 -13.40
N LYS A 125 10.56 -2.42 -14.51
CA LYS A 125 11.98 -2.80 -14.73
C LYS A 125 12.90 -1.57 -14.75
N GLU A 126 12.46 -0.47 -15.33
CA GLU A 126 13.19 0.79 -15.37
C GLU A 126 13.36 1.37 -13.95
N LEU A 127 12.27 1.48 -13.19
CA LEU A 127 12.30 1.99 -11.83
C LEU A 127 13.16 1.12 -10.92
N TRP A 128 13.02 -0.20 -10.99
CA TRP A 128 13.84 -1.14 -10.23
C TRP A 128 15.34 -0.93 -10.49
N ARG A 129 15.73 -0.85 -11.77
CA ARG A 129 17.12 -0.64 -12.16
C ARG A 129 17.63 0.75 -11.75
N THR A 130 16.81 1.79 -11.89
CA THR A 130 17.23 3.18 -11.66
C THR A 130 17.32 3.51 -10.19
N VAL A 131 16.37 3.06 -9.36
CA VAL A 131 16.46 3.20 -7.89
C VAL A 131 17.68 2.43 -7.38
N ASN A 132 17.96 1.23 -7.89
CA ASN A 132 19.13 0.44 -7.57
C ASN A 132 19.39 0.34 -6.05
N ARG A 133 18.37 -0.04 -5.29
CA ARG A 133 18.45 -0.32 -3.85
C ARG A 133 17.76 -1.66 -3.57
N PRO A 134 18.37 -2.55 -2.74
CA PRO A 134 17.82 -3.89 -2.51
C PRO A 134 16.47 -3.88 -1.79
N ASN A 135 16.16 -2.82 -1.09
CA ASN A 135 14.95 -2.65 -0.30
C ASN A 135 13.84 -1.83 -0.99
N VAL A 136 14.01 -1.45 -2.26
CA VAL A 136 12.90 -0.86 -3.00
C VAL A 136 11.84 -1.92 -3.33
N MET A 137 10.60 -1.50 -3.42
CA MET A 137 9.48 -2.26 -3.99
C MET A 137 8.83 -1.45 -5.10
N ILE A 138 8.57 -2.07 -6.23
CA ILE A 138 7.82 -1.42 -7.29
C ILE A 138 6.33 -1.59 -7.01
N LYS A 139 5.61 -0.49 -6.91
CA LYS A 139 4.17 -0.50 -6.62
C LYS A 139 3.39 -0.52 -7.92
N ILE A 140 2.50 -1.51 -8.08
CA ILE A 140 1.75 -1.79 -9.30
C ILE A 140 0.28 -1.98 -8.92
N PRO A 141 -0.68 -1.29 -9.57
CA PRO A 141 -2.10 -1.46 -9.28
C PRO A 141 -2.62 -2.84 -9.69
N ALA A 142 -3.60 -3.37 -8.95
CA ALA A 142 -4.21 -4.67 -9.16
C ALA A 142 -5.31 -4.65 -10.23
N THR A 143 -5.13 -3.88 -11.31
CA THR A 143 -6.07 -3.87 -12.43
C THR A 143 -5.94 -5.16 -13.25
N PRO A 144 -6.97 -5.58 -13.99
CA PRO A 144 -6.87 -6.72 -14.90
C PRO A 144 -5.70 -6.60 -15.88
N GLY A 145 -5.43 -5.40 -16.39
CA GLY A 145 -4.32 -5.13 -17.30
C GLY A 145 -2.94 -5.20 -16.64
N SER A 146 -2.83 -4.88 -15.36
CA SER A 146 -1.55 -4.88 -14.64
C SER A 146 -1.21 -6.21 -13.96
N LEU A 147 -2.16 -7.09 -13.66
CA LEU A 147 -1.88 -8.38 -13.00
C LEU A 147 -0.85 -9.24 -13.75
N PRO A 148 -0.88 -9.37 -15.10
CA PRO A 148 0.17 -10.08 -15.82
C PRO A 148 1.55 -9.41 -15.69
N ALA A 149 1.62 -8.08 -15.58
CA ALA A 149 2.85 -7.35 -15.33
C ALA A 149 3.39 -7.60 -13.93
N VAL A 150 2.54 -7.75 -12.91
CA VAL A 150 2.93 -8.17 -11.55
C VAL A 150 3.62 -9.54 -11.60
N THR A 151 3.01 -10.52 -12.26
CA THR A 151 3.59 -11.86 -12.45
C THR A 151 4.97 -11.78 -13.13
N ALA A 152 5.07 -11.05 -14.23
CA ALA A 152 6.30 -10.92 -15.00
C ALA A 152 7.40 -10.16 -14.23
N ALA A 153 7.06 -9.11 -13.48
CA ALA A 153 8.01 -8.37 -12.64
C ALA A 153 8.60 -9.28 -11.54
N LEU A 154 7.76 -10.04 -10.85
CA LEU A 154 8.21 -11.03 -9.86
C LEU A 154 9.11 -12.11 -10.51
N ALA A 155 8.75 -12.58 -11.70
CA ALA A 155 9.53 -13.56 -12.46
C ALA A 155 10.95 -13.05 -12.84
N GLU A 156 11.13 -11.74 -12.97
CA GLU A 156 12.42 -11.08 -13.18
C GLU A 156 13.22 -10.86 -11.86
N GLY A 157 12.64 -11.17 -10.70
CA GLY A 157 13.27 -10.98 -9.40
C GLY A 157 12.98 -9.62 -8.74
N ILE A 158 12.00 -8.87 -9.25
CA ILE A 158 11.60 -7.56 -8.74
C ILE A 158 10.66 -7.76 -7.56
N SER A 159 10.92 -7.11 -6.42
CA SER A 159 9.99 -7.05 -5.29
C SER A 159 8.83 -6.09 -5.60
N VAL A 160 7.58 -6.55 -5.39
CA VAL A 160 6.38 -5.82 -5.83
C VAL A 160 5.43 -5.53 -4.66
N ASN A 161 4.94 -4.30 -4.60
CA ASN A 161 3.80 -3.90 -3.79
C ASN A 161 2.57 -3.80 -4.70
N VAL A 162 1.66 -4.78 -4.62
CA VAL A 162 0.44 -4.77 -5.43
C VAL A 162 -0.60 -3.90 -4.73
N THR A 163 -1.13 -2.88 -5.41
CA THR A 163 -1.99 -1.85 -4.78
C THR A 163 -3.37 -1.74 -5.40
N LEU A 164 -4.26 -0.92 -4.79
CA LEU A 164 -5.64 -0.71 -5.20
C LEU A 164 -6.47 -2.00 -5.18
N ILE A 165 -6.29 -2.81 -4.13
CA ILE A 165 -7.08 -4.01 -3.89
C ILE A 165 -8.23 -3.63 -2.95
N PHE A 166 -9.47 -3.86 -3.37
CA PHE A 166 -10.67 -3.53 -2.59
C PHE A 166 -11.52 -4.74 -2.24
N SER A 167 -11.46 -5.81 -3.05
CA SER A 167 -12.28 -7.02 -2.87
C SER A 167 -11.44 -8.25 -2.56
N VAL A 168 -12.03 -9.20 -1.82
CA VAL A 168 -11.40 -10.50 -1.57
C VAL A 168 -11.21 -11.29 -2.88
N VAL A 169 -12.11 -11.10 -3.86
CA VAL A 169 -11.99 -11.73 -5.19
C VAL A 169 -10.71 -11.23 -5.87
N ARG A 170 -10.53 -9.91 -5.97
CA ARG A 170 -9.32 -9.32 -6.55
C ARG A 170 -8.07 -9.72 -5.76
N TYR A 171 -8.16 -9.80 -4.44
CA TYR A 171 -7.02 -10.24 -3.62
C TYR A 171 -6.60 -11.69 -3.94
N ARG A 172 -7.55 -12.60 -4.18
CA ARG A 172 -7.23 -13.98 -4.61
C ARG A 172 -6.54 -14.02 -5.99
N GLU A 173 -6.92 -13.14 -6.90
CA GLU A 173 -6.24 -13.00 -8.19
C GLU A 173 -4.80 -12.48 -8.01
N VAL A 174 -4.59 -11.53 -7.10
CA VAL A 174 -3.26 -11.03 -6.73
C VAL A 174 -2.40 -12.14 -6.11
N ILE A 175 -2.95 -12.95 -5.22
CA ILE A 175 -2.25 -14.13 -4.65
C ILE A 175 -1.83 -15.09 -5.76
N ASN A 176 -2.70 -15.38 -6.71
CA ASN A 176 -2.38 -16.27 -7.84
C ASN A 176 -1.28 -15.66 -8.73
N ALA A 177 -1.38 -14.37 -9.08
CA ALA A 177 -0.34 -13.67 -9.84
C ALA A 177 1.02 -13.70 -9.13
N PHE A 178 1.03 -13.56 -7.80
CA PHE A 178 2.22 -13.70 -6.98
C PHE A 178 2.80 -15.12 -7.02
N ILE A 179 1.98 -16.15 -6.81
CA ILE A 179 2.42 -17.57 -6.85
C ILE A 179 3.04 -17.89 -8.21
N ASP A 180 2.37 -17.49 -9.30
CA ASP A 180 2.85 -17.73 -10.66
C ASP A 180 4.17 -17.01 -10.92
N GLY A 181 4.29 -15.76 -10.47
CA GLY A 181 5.51 -14.96 -10.62
C GLY A 181 6.70 -15.57 -9.87
N ILE A 182 6.51 -16.02 -8.63
CA ILE A 182 7.58 -16.65 -7.84
C ILE A 182 7.99 -18.02 -8.42
N ASN A 183 7.04 -18.82 -8.90
CA ASN A 183 7.36 -20.08 -9.58
C ASN A 183 8.14 -19.85 -10.88
N GLN A 184 7.76 -18.84 -11.68
CA GLN A 184 8.52 -18.44 -12.87
C GLN A 184 9.90 -17.89 -12.51
N ALA A 185 10.03 -17.09 -11.44
CA ALA A 185 11.33 -16.61 -10.95
C ALA A 185 12.26 -17.78 -10.63
N LYS A 186 11.76 -18.80 -9.95
CA LYS A 186 12.50 -20.04 -9.64
C LYS A 186 12.93 -20.76 -10.93
N ALA A 187 12.02 -20.91 -11.88
CA ALA A 187 12.30 -21.52 -13.17
C ALA A 187 13.35 -20.74 -13.98
N ASN A 188 13.35 -19.40 -13.85
CA ASN A 188 14.33 -18.50 -14.46
C ASN A 188 15.67 -18.44 -13.71
N GLY A 189 15.86 -19.25 -12.66
CA GLY A 189 17.10 -19.31 -11.89
C GLY A 189 17.33 -18.14 -10.94
N LYS A 190 16.29 -17.37 -10.62
CA LYS A 190 16.36 -16.28 -9.64
C LYS A 190 16.39 -16.84 -8.20
N ASP A 191 17.05 -16.12 -7.31
CA ASP A 191 16.99 -16.42 -5.87
C ASP A 191 15.68 -15.91 -5.28
N VAL A 192 14.70 -16.82 -5.10
CA VAL A 192 13.37 -16.49 -4.60
C VAL A 192 13.37 -16.02 -3.16
N SER A 193 14.44 -16.27 -2.39
CA SER A 193 14.56 -15.81 -1.01
C SER A 193 14.76 -14.30 -0.89
N THR A 194 15.20 -13.64 -1.96
CA THR A 194 15.41 -12.19 -2.01
C THR A 194 14.19 -11.42 -2.53
N ILE A 195 13.20 -12.13 -3.09
CA ILE A 195 11.99 -11.53 -3.65
C ILE A 195 10.94 -11.42 -2.54
N HIS A 196 10.47 -10.21 -2.31
CA HIS A 196 9.41 -9.94 -1.34
C HIS A 196 8.22 -9.27 -2.02
N SER A 197 7.03 -9.51 -1.49
CA SER A 197 5.83 -8.85 -1.98
C SER A 197 4.89 -8.51 -0.84
N VAL A 198 4.14 -7.43 -1.02
CA VAL A 198 3.00 -7.06 -0.18
C VAL A 198 1.80 -6.79 -1.07
N ALA A 199 0.60 -7.02 -0.53
CA ALA A 199 -0.67 -6.77 -1.19
C ALA A 199 -1.40 -5.67 -0.41
N SER A 200 -1.47 -4.47 -0.98
CA SER A 200 -2.07 -3.29 -0.36
C SER A 200 -3.60 -3.34 -0.51
N PHE A 201 -4.26 -3.82 0.54
CA PHE A 201 -5.71 -3.94 0.66
C PHE A 201 -6.28 -2.68 1.31
N PHE A 202 -7.19 -2.01 0.62
CA PHE A 202 -7.71 -0.69 1.00
C PHE A 202 -8.91 -0.80 1.92
N VAL A 203 -8.87 -0.10 3.06
CA VAL A 203 -9.84 -0.27 4.15
C VAL A 203 -10.86 0.85 4.21
N SER A 204 -10.46 2.08 4.57
CA SER A 204 -11.40 3.17 4.86
C SER A 204 -12.24 3.62 3.66
N ARG A 205 -11.76 3.44 2.44
CA ARG A 205 -12.53 3.80 1.24
C ARG A 205 -13.78 2.94 1.10
N LEU A 206 -13.72 1.66 1.51
CA LEU A 206 -14.89 0.79 1.50
C LEU A 206 -15.96 1.29 2.48
N ASP A 207 -15.56 1.61 3.72
CA ASP A 207 -16.51 2.17 4.68
C ASP A 207 -17.12 3.48 4.19
N THR A 208 -16.31 4.37 3.59
CA THR A 208 -16.82 5.64 3.06
C THR A 208 -17.90 5.44 2.00
N GLU A 209 -17.72 4.50 1.07
CA GLU A 209 -18.70 4.23 0.01
C GLU A 209 -19.93 3.50 0.56
N VAL A 210 -19.74 2.49 1.41
CA VAL A 210 -20.84 1.72 2.00
C VAL A 210 -21.67 2.60 2.94
N ASP A 211 -21.04 3.40 3.80
CA ASP A 211 -21.72 4.31 4.73
C ASP A 211 -22.58 5.34 4.00
N LYS A 212 -22.09 5.86 2.87
CA LYS A 212 -22.87 6.75 1.98
C LYS A 212 -24.13 6.06 1.47
N ARG A 213 -24.03 4.79 1.07
CA ARG A 213 -25.19 3.99 0.61
C ARG A 213 -26.15 3.67 1.75
N LEU A 214 -25.63 3.30 2.92
CA LEU A 214 -26.43 3.06 4.12
C LEU A 214 -27.19 4.32 4.57
N ALA A 215 -26.55 5.48 4.53
CA ALA A 215 -27.18 6.76 4.82
C ALA A 215 -28.30 7.08 3.81
N ALA A 216 -28.17 6.71 2.55
CA ALA A 216 -29.21 6.89 1.55
C ALA A 216 -30.40 5.94 1.76
N ILE A 217 -30.19 4.72 2.29
CA ILE A 217 -31.25 3.80 2.72
C ILE A 217 -31.99 4.40 3.93
N GLY A 218 -31.27 4.93 4.92
CA GLY A 218 -31.79 5.75 6.01
C GLY A 218 -32.60 5.02 7.07
N THR A 219 -32.72 3.70 7.04
CA THR A 219 -33.39 2.94 8.11
C THR A 219 -32.47 2.81 9.33
N GLU A 220 -33.03 2.58 10.50
CA GLU A 220 -32.29 2.42 11.75
C GLU A 220 -31.30 1.22 11.63
N GLU A 221 -31.74 0.13 11.02
CA GLU A 221 -30.94 -1.06 10.79
C GLU A 221 -29.76 -0.77 9.83
N ALA A 222 -29.99 0.04 8.78
CA ALA A 222 -28.92 0.44 7.85
C ALA A 222 -27.88 1.31 8.55
N LEU A 223 -28.33 2.32 9.30
CA LEU A 223 -27.42 3.22 10.02
C LEU A 223 -26.60 2.49 11.10
N ALA A 224 -27.17 1.46 11.74
CA ALA A 224 -26.47 0.63 12.72
C ALA A 224 -25.33 -0.23 12.12
N LEU A 225 -25.26 -0.37 10.78
CA LEU A 225 -24.22 -1.10 10.07
C LEU A 225 -23.07 -0.22 9.57
N GLN A 226 -23.17 1.11 9.74
CA GLN A 226 -22.08 2.01 9.33
C GLN A 226 -20.77 1.71 10.07
N GLY A 227 -19.63 1.90 9.40
CA GLY A 227 -18.28 1.67 9.92
C GLY A 227 -17.91 0.21 10.11
N LYS A 228 -18.66 -0.75 9.54
CA LYS A 228 -18.41 -2.18 9.71
C LYS A 228 -17.88 -2.89 8.47
N ALA A 229 -18.14 -2.36 7.28
CA ALA A 229 -17.79 -3.01 6.03
C ALA A 229 -16.27 -3.15 5.84
N GLY A 230 -15.52 -2.08 6.12
CA GLY A 230 -14.07 -2.03 5.92
C GLY A 230 -13.34 -3.06 6.77
N VAL A 231 -13.66 -3.15 8.05
CA VAL A 231 -13.07 -4.13 8.97
C VAL A 231 -13.47 -5.55 8.55
N ALA A 232 -14.76 -5.81 8.31
CA ALA A 232 -15.24 -7.14 7.95
C ALA A 232 -14.60 -7.65 6.64
N ASN A 233 -14.57 -6.82 5.59
CA ASN A 233 -13.95 -7.19 4.31
C ASN A 233 -12.43 -7.46 4.46
N THR A 234 -11.74 -6.65 5.26
CA THR A 234 -10.30 -6.83 5.51
C THR A 234 -10.01 -8.11 6.30
N ARG A 235 -10.84 -8.46 7.28
CA ARG A 235 -10.77 -9.73 8.02
C ARG A 235 -11.02 -10.95 7.09
N LEU A 236 -11.90 -10.80 6.10
CA LEU A 236 -12.10 -11.85 5.07
C LEU A 236 -10.89 -11.95 4.12
N ALA A 237 -10.24 -10.83 3.78
CA ALA A 237 -8.98 -10.88 3.04
C ALA A 237 -7.88 -11.58 3.86
N TYR A 238 -7.80 -11.35 5.17
CA TYR A 238 -6.88 -12.08 6.04
C TYR A 238 -7.20 -13.58 6.10
N ALA A 239 -8.47 -13.96 6.11
CA ALA A 239 -8.86 -15.37 6.03
C ALA A 239 -8.39 -16.03 4.71
N ALA A 240 -8.50 -15.30 3.58
CA ALA A 240 -7.97 -15.77 2.29
C ALA A 240 -6.43 -15.91 2.31
N PHE A 241 -5.72 -15.01 2.98
CA PHE A 241 -4.28 -15.13 3.22
C PHE A 241 -3.93 -16.37 4.04
N LEU A 242 -4.66 -16.65 5.12
CA LEU A 242 -4.44 -17.87 5.92
C LEU A 242 -4.70 -19.16 5.14
N GLU A 243 -5.72 -19.18 4.28
CA GLU A 243 -5.98 -20.30 3.37
C GLU A 243 -4.79 -20.52 2.41
N HIS A 244 -4.22 -19.45 1.87
CA HIS A 244 -3.01 -19.51 1.04
C HIS A 244 -1.79 -20.04 1.83
N LEU A 245 -1.59 -19.59 3.07
CA LEU A 245 -0.49 -20.09 3.93
C LEU A 245 -0.65 -21.58 4.24
N ALA A 246 -1.87 -22.05 4.49
CA ALA A 246 -2.15 -23.46 4.76
C ALA A 246 -1.87 -24.35 3.54
N ASP A 247 -2.01 -23.80 2.32
CA ASP A 247 -1.67 -24.46 1.05
C ASP A 247 -0.22 -24.18 0.61
N GLY A 248 0.72 -24.26 1.55
CA GLY A 248 2.14 -23.90 1.35
C GLY A 248 2.90 -24.70 0.28
N THR A 249 2.22 -25.66 -0.38
CA THR A 249 2.79 -26.46 -1.46
C THR A 249 2.92 -25.70 -2.79
N LYS A 250 2.26 -24.55 -2.92
CA LYS A 250 2.26 -23.74 -4.16
C LYS A 250 3.48 -22.88 -4.36
N LEU A 251 4.24 -22.59 -3.30
CA LEU A 251 5.46 -21.79 -3.38
C LEU A 251 6.70 -22.69 -3.38
N PRO A 252 7.74 -22.35 -4.15
CA PRO A 252 8.99 -23.09 -4.11
C PRO A 252 9.71 -22.91 -2.77
N ALA A 253 10.49 -23.92 -2.37
CA ALA A 253 11.26 -23.87 -1.12
C ALA A 253 12.16 -22.61 -1.07
N GLY A 254 12.16 -21.93 0.06
CA GLY A 254 12.91 -20.71 0.31
C GLY A 254 12.22 -19.42 -0.15
N ALA A 255 11.07 -19.49 -0.80
CA ALA A 255 10.32 -18.30 -1.16
C ALA A 255 9.66 -17.64 0.06
N ASN A 256 9.58 -16.32 0.03
CA ASN A 256 8.80 -15.55 1.01
C ASN A 256 7.33 -15.56 0.65
N VAL A 257 6.45 -15.39 1.64
CA VAL A 257 5.02 -15.19 1.41
C VAL A 257 4.73 -13.73 1.04
N GLN A 258 3.70 -13.49 0.23
CA GLN A 258 3.16 -12.15 0.04
C GLN A 258 2.36 -11.76 1.28
N ARG A 259 2.80 -10.73 2.03
CA ARG A 259 2.07 -10.28 3.22
C ARG A 259 0.92 -9.36 2.83
N PRO A 260 -0.27 -9.49 3.45
CA PRO A 260 -1.28 -8.47 3.34
C PRO A 260 -0.79 -7.18 4.00
N LEU A 261 -1.04 -6.06 3.33
CA LEU A 261 -0.74 -4.72 3.78
C LEU A 261 -2.06 -3.94 3.83
N TRP A 262 -2.45 -3.50 5.01
CA TRP A 262 -3.62 -2.66 5.19
C TRP A 262 -3.28 -1.24 4.80
N ALA A 263 -3.94 -0.74 3.76
CA ALA A 263 -3.75 0.59 3.20
C ALA A 263 -5.01 1.45 3.38
N SER A 264 -4.87 2.76 3.26
CA SER A 264 -5.98 3.69 3.51
C SER A 264 -6.59 3.49 4.90
N THR A 265 -5.74 3.47 5.92
CA THR A 265 -6.13 3.16 7.30
C THR A 265 -6.36 4.40 8.17
N GLY A 266 -6.16 5.59 7.62
CA GLY A 266 -6.62 6.83 8.25
C GLY A 266 -8.15 6.90 8.26
N VAL A 267 -8.72 7.12 9.44
CA VAL A 267 -10.18 7.27 9.62
C VAL A 267 -10.65 8.58 9.01
N LYS A 268 -11.75 8.54 8.26
CA LYS A 268 -12.34 9.72 7.58
C LYS A 268 -13.55 10.27 8.32
N ASN A 269 -14.36 9.41 8.93
CA ASN A 269 -15.52 9.81 9.70
C ASN A 269 -15.08 10.17 11.14
N PRO A 270 -15.30 11.43 11.60
CA PRO A 270 -14.89 11.86 12.94
C PRO A 270 -15.64 11.14 14.08
N ASP A 271 -16.75 10.48 13.80
CA ASP A 271 -17.52 9.73 14.79
C ASP A 271 -16.88 8.36 15.10
N TYR A 272 -15.93 7.91 14.29
CA TYR A 272 -15.21 6.65 14.52
C TYR A 272 -13.94 6.86 15.32
N SER A 273 -13.52 5.82 16.05
CA SER A 273 -12.21 5.83 16.70
C SER A 273 -11.11 6.14 15.68
N PRO A 274 -10.20 7.08 15.93
CA PRO A 274 -9.11 7.39 15.02
C PRO A 274 -8.14 6.22 14.81
N THR A 275 -8.20 5.19 15.66
CA THR A 275 -7.38 3.97 15.58
C THR A 275 -8.12 2.76 15.02
N LEU A 276 -9.38 2.90 14.58
CA LEU A 276 -10.27 1.82 14.18
C LEU A 276 -9.61 0.80 13.25
N TYR A 277 -9.02 1.27 12.13
CA TYR A 277 -8.42 0.41 11.11
C TYR A 277 -6.98 -0.05 11.45
N VAL A 278 -6.55 0.19 12.66
CA VAL A 278 -5.29 -0.31 13.21
C VAL A 278 -5.58 -1.36 14.29
N THR A 279 -6.36 -1.01 15.28
CA THR A 279 -6.64 -1.89 16.44
C THR A 279 -7.48 -3.12 16.06
N GLU A 280 -8.47 -2.93 15.16
CA GLU A 280 -9.33 -4.02 14.68
C GLU A 280 -8.68 -4.91 13.60
N LEU A 281 -7.50 -4.53 13.11
CA LEU A 281 -6.78 -5.21 12.04
C LEU A 281 -5.36 -5.62 12.42
N ALA A 282 -5.06 -5.64 13.71
CA ALA A 282 -3.81 -6.16 14.23
C ALA A 282 -3.78 -7.70 14.13
N GLY A 283 -2.70 -8.28 13.62
CA GLY A 283 -2.57 -9.73 13.55
C GLY A 283 -1.32 -10.22 12.82
N PRO A 284 -1.02 -11.53 12.92
CA PRO A 284 0.23 -12.10 12.45
C PRO A 284 0.50 -11.91 10.95
N ASN A 285 1.78 -11.65 10.64
CA ASN A 285 2.26 -11.52 9.25
C ASN A 285 1.61 -10.42 8.42
N THR A 286 1.17 -9.35 9.03
CA THR A 286 0.55 -8.21 8.33
C THR A 286 1.41 -6.95 8.39
N VAL A 287 1.13 -6.02 7.52
CA VAL A 287 1.67 -4.66 7.51
C VAL A 287 0.49 -3.70 7.58
N ASN A 288 0.63 -2.60 8.29
CA ASN A 288 -0.31 -1.48 8.24
C ASN A 288 0.46 -0.22 7.84
N THR A 289 0.11 0.38 6.71
CA THR A 289 0.70 1.66 6.29
C THR A 289 -0.22 2.80 6.67
N MET A 290 0.33 3.74 7.44
CA MET A 290 -0.43 4.78 8.11
C MET A 290 0.11 6.17 7.81
N PRO A 291 -0.76 7.18 7.61
CA PRO A 291 -0.35 8.57 7.76
C PRO A 291 0.23 8.83 9.16
N GLU A 292 1.16 9.76 9.30
CA GLU A 292 1.78 10.06 10.61
C GLU A 292 0.73 10.41 11.69
N ALA A 293 -0.32 11.15 11.34
CA ALA A 293 -1.40 11.48 12.26
C ALA A 293 -2.11 10.23 12.82
N THR A 294 -2.22 9.16 12.03
CA THR A 294 -2.78 7.88 12.51
C THR A 294 -1.80 7.17 13.44
N ILE A 295 -0.49 7.19 13.13
CA ILE A 295 0.55 6.66 14.03
C ILE A 295 0.49 7.39 15.38
N ASP A 296 0.41 8.71 15.37
CA ASP A 296 0.31 9.52 16.58
C ASP A 296 -0.97 9.24 17.38
N ALA A 297 -2.09 9.02 16.69
CA ALA A 297 -3.34 8.63 17.35
C ALA A 297 -3.22 7.24 18.03
N VAL A 298 -2.56 6.28 17.40
CA VAL A 298 -2.30 4.96 17.99
C VAL A 298 -1.38 5.06 19.22
N LEU A 299 -0.31 5.85 19.12
CA LEU A 299 0.60 6.10 20.23
C LEU A 299 -0.09 6.77 21.42
N ALA A 300 -1.00 7.71 21.15
CA ALA A 300 -1.74 8.44 22.19
C ALA A 300 -2.83 7.59 22.84
N ALA A 301 -3.51 6.73 22.08
CA ALA A 301 -4.60 5.92 22.56
C ALA A 301 -4.15 4.71 23.40
N ASP A 302 -2.97 4.16 23.10
CA ASP A 302 -2.37 2.96 23.72
C ASP A 302 -3.37 1.81 23.93
N ASN A 303 -4.18 1.53 22.89
CA ASN A 303 -5.32 0.61 22.93
C ASN A 303 -5.18 -0.60 21.99
N VAL A 304 -3.96 -1.06 21.75
CA VAL A 304 -3.70 -2.28 20.97
C VAL A 304 -3.84 -3.50 21.90
N HIS A 305 -4.78 -4.39 21.56
CA HIS A 305 -5.16 -5.52 22.41
C HIS A 305 -4.68 -6.89 21.89
N GLY A 306 -3.68 -6.94 20.99
CA GLY A 306 -3.16 -8.16 20.41
C GLY A 306 -3.84 -8.54 19.09
N ASP A 307 -3.91 -9.86 18.79
CA ASP A 307 -4.46 -10.36 17.54
C ASP A 307 -5.99 -10.15 17.45
N ALA A 308 -6.42 -9.32 16.51
CA ALA A 308 -7.81 -8.98 16.22
C ALA A 308 -8.29 -9.57 14.87
N LEU A 309 -7.45 -10.38 14.21
CA LEU A 309 -7.74 -10.95 12.89
C LEU A 309 -8.03 -12.44 12.93
N THR A 310 -7.27 -13.20 13.71
CA THR A 310 -7.42 -14.67 13.73
C THR A 310 -8.77 -15.09 14.30
N GLY A 311 -9.46 -15.98 13.58
CA GLY A 311 -10.75 -16.53 14.01
C GLY A 311 -11.98 -15.66 13.74
N THR A 312 -11.82 -14.50 13.09
CA THR A 312 -12.91 -13.52 12.85
C THR A 312 -13.72 -13.78 11.56
N LYS A 313 -13.40 -14.83 10.79
CA LYS A 313 -14.02 -15.10 9.49
C LYS A 313 -15.55 -15.18 9.56
N ALA A 314 -16.10 -15.99 10.48
CA ALA A 314 -17.53 -16.21 10.57
C ALA A 314 -18.31 -14.93 10.94
N GLU A 315 -17.80 -14.13 11.86
CA GLU A 315 -18.38 -12.83 12.23
C GLU A 315 -18.35 -11.86 11.05
N SER A 316 -17.24 -11.83 10.31
CA SER A 316 -17.09 -10.96 9.15
C SER A 316 -18.01 -11.37 8.00
N GLU A 317 -18.19 -12.68 7.75
CA GLU A 317 -19.17 -13.21 6.81
C GLU A 317 -20.59 -12.81 7.20
N ALA A 318 -20.94 -12.89 8.48
CA ALA A 318 -22.25 -12.48 8.97
C ALA A 318 -22.48 -10.96 8.79
N THR A 319 -21.46 -10.13 9.03
CA THR A 319 -21.52 -8.68 8.80
C THR A 319 -21.75 -8.35 7.33
N MET A 320 -20.99 -8.97 6.42
CA MET A 320 -21.15 -8.75 4.97
C MET A 320 -22.53 -9.24 4.48
N ALA A 321 -23.01 -10.37 5.01
CA ALA A 321 -24.37 -10.86 4.70
C ALA A 321 -25.47 -9.91 5.18
N ALA A 322 -25.33 -9.32 6.36
CA ALA A 322 -26.26 -8.32 6.87
C ALA A 322 -26.28 -7.05 6.00
N LEU A 323 -25.14 -6.57 5.57
CA LEU A 323 -25.00 -5.44 4.64
C LEU A 323 -25.66 -5.75 3.29
N THR A 324 -25.46 -6.95 2.76
CA THR A 324 -26.12 -7.39 1.51
C THR A 324 -27.64 -7.48 1.68
N ALA A 325 -28.12 -8.02 2.80
CA ALA A 325 -29.55 -8.17 3.08
C ALA A 325 -30.28 -6.82 3.19
N ILE A 326 -29.60 -5.77 3.64
CA ILE A 326 -30.17 -4.41 3.71
C ILE A 326 -30.12 -3.67 2.36
N GLY A 327 -29.54 -4.25 1.32
CA GLY A 327 -29.54 -3.73 -0.05
C GLY A 327 -28.19 -3.16 -0.54
N ILE A 328 -27.08 -3.45 0.12
CA ILE A 328 -25.75 -3.12 -0.41
C ILE A 328 -25.36 -4.13 -1.48
N ASP A 329 -25.17 -3.64 -2.71
CA ASP A 329 -24.62 -4.39 -3.84
C ASP A 329 -23.10 -4.28 -3.83
N PHE A 330 -22.43 -5.33 -3.36
CA PHE A 330 -20.96 -5.32 -3.25
C PHE A 330 -20.24 -5.42 -4.59
N ASP A 331 -20.84 -6.03 -5.61
CA ASP A 331 -20.23 -6.07 -6.94
C ASP A 331 -20.11 -4.64 -7.49
N ASP A 332 -21.18 -3.85 -7.42
CA ASP A 332 -21.19 -2.45 -7.82
C ASP A 332 -20.28 -1.57 -6.92
N VAL A 333 -20.24 -1.85 -5.60
CA VAL A 333 -19.33 -1.14 -4.67
C VAL A 333 -17.87 -1.35 -5.07
N PHE A 334 -17.45 -2.58 -5.28
CA PHE A 334 -16.06 -2.89 -5.61
C PHE A 334 -15.66 -2.39 -7.00
N GLU A 335 -16.52 -2.51 -8.01
CA GLU A 335 -16.31 -1.93 -9.35
C GLU A 335 -16.14 -0.40 -9.25
N THR A 336 -16.99 0.26 -8.50
CA THR A 336 -16.90 1.71 -8.25
C THR A 336 -15.57 2.08 -7.60
N LEU A 337 -15.15 1.36 -6.57
CA LEU A 337 -13.91 1.65 -5.83
C LEU A 337 -12.66 1.39 -6.67
N GLU A 338 -12.62 0.33 -7.46
CA GLU A 338 -11.50 0.03 -8.36
C GLU A 338 -11.36 1.14 -9.41
N ARG A 339 -12.44 1.49 -10.10
CA ARG A 339 -12.48 2.56 -11.09
C ARG A 339 -12.06 3.91 -10.48
N GLU A 340 -12.72 4.33 -9.40
CA GLU A 340 -12.39 5.60 -8.74
C GLU A 340 -10.98 5.61 -8.15
N GLY A 341 -10.47 4.46 -7.73
CA GLY A 341 -9.11 4.32 -7.22
C GLY A 341 -8.08 4.68 -8.27
N VAL A 342 -8.22 4.14 -9.49
CA VAL A 342 -7.36 4.47 -10.64
C VAL A 342 -7.57 5.92 -11.07
N GLU A 343 -8.83 6.38 -11.22
CA GLU A 343 -9.15 7.75 -11.61
C GLU A 343 -8.50 8.80 -10.67
N LYS A 344 -8.57 8.57 -9.36
CA LYS A 344 -7.98 9.47 -8.35
C LYS A 344 -6.45 9.48 -8.44
N PHE A 345 -5.82 8.35 -8.72
CA PHE A 345 -4.37 8.29 -8.91
C PHE A 345 -3.94 9.01 -10.20
N VAL A 346 -4.67 8.81 -11.30
CA VAL A 346 -4.43 9.52 -12.56
C VAL A 346 -4.62 11.02 -12.39
N ALA A 347 -5.68 11.45 -11.71
CA ALA A 347 -5.92 12.87 -11.42
C ALA A 347 -4.78 13.50 -10.61
N ALA A 348 -4.37 12.85 -9.50
CA ALA A 348 -3.27 13.33 -8.67
C ALA A 348 -1.93 13.37 -9.45
N TRP A 349 -1.70 12.40 -10.35
CA TRP A 349 -0.54 12.40 -11.22
C TRP A 349 -0.58 13.57 -12.22
N GLN A 350 -1.74 13.84 -12.82
CA GLN A 350 -1.91 14.96 -13.75
C GLN A 350 -1.71 16.32 -13.05
N ASP A 351 -2.27 16.49 -11.87
CA ASP A 351 -2.07 17.71 -11.05
C ASP A 351 -0.56 17.93 -10.74
N LEU A 352 0.16 16.84 -10.44
CA LEU A 352 1.60 16.90 -10.21
C LEU A 352 2.36 17.31 -11.48
N LEU A 353 2.01 16.74 -12.63
CA LEU A 353 2.62 17.09 -13.91
C LEU A 353 2.33 18.53 -14.31
N ASP A 354 1.11 19.02 -14.10
CA ASP A 354 0.73 20.42 -14.42
C ASP A 354 1.51 21.40 -13.53
N SER A 355 1.63 21.10 -12.24
CA SER A 355 2.48 21.86 -11.31
C SER A 355 3.95 21.86 -11.76
N MET A 356 4.46 20.71 -12.18
CA MET A 356 5.85 20.59 -12.63
C MET A 356 6.10 21.33 -13.95
N ASN A 357 5.17 21.22 -14.93
CA ASN A 357 5.27 21.99 -16.16
C ASN A 357 5.35 23.49 -15.90
N ALA A 358 4.54 24.03 -14.96
CA ALA A 358 4.59 25.43 -14.58
C ALA A 358 5.93 25.84 -13.98
N ARG A 359 6.60 24.96 -13.24
CA ARG A 359 7.91 25.22 -12.63
C ARG A 359 9.08 25.07 -13.63
N LEU A 360 8.95 24.22 -14.63
CA LEU A 360 9.95 24.02 -15.70
C LEU A 360 9.82 25.06 -16.82
N ALA A 361 8.68 25.73 -16.97
CA ALA A 361 8.50 26.84 -17.93
C ALA A 361 9.31 28.09 -17.49
#